data_632fcf4ac7be7adddba050347d99a503
#
_entry.id   632fcf4ac7be7adddba050347d99a503
#
_cell.length_a   1.000
_cell.length_b   1.000
_cell.length_c   1.000
_cell.angle_alpha   90.00
_cell.angle_beta   90.00
_cell.angle_gamma   90.00
#
_symmetry.space_group_name_H-M   'P 1'
#
loop_
_entity.id
_entity.type
_entity.pdbx_description
1 polymer ?
#
loop_
_entity_poly.entity_id
_entity_poly.type
_entity_poly.pdbx_seq_one_letter_code
_entity_poly.pdbx_strand_id
1 'polypeptide(L)'
;MNALYPALVLALTTPVVIGSAYWALSQGVLLHVLTPLVFAWVYYFSLALREYWIVHRSYQATIKEFGRYVNPHVVKEWVAREGSEHVGEKAESREITVLFSDIRGFTSLSESRTPEQIVDLLNRYFTLQVEVIFRYNGTIDKFIGDCIMAFWGAPLDNEQHALDAVRAAVEMSEVLEKFKLELGDLSADFDVGIGLHSGPAVVGSIGSSERKEFTAIGDTVNLASRIEGLTKGVSRILVSKETMLKCGDTLDFEAFGSYKVKGREQEVELFAPSPRKPK
;
A
#
# COMPACT_ATOMS: atom_id res chain seq x y z
N MET A 1 29.35 3.63 5.43
CA MET A 1 30.77 3.70 4.96
C MET A 1 30.89 2.84 3.72
N ASN A 2 31.41 3.37 2.61
CA ASN A 2 31.48 2.56 1.37
C ASN A 2 32.48 1.42 1.55
N ALA A 3 31.99 0.17 1.57
CA ALA A 3 32.82 -1.04 1.67
C ALA A 3 33.84 -1.15 0.51
N LEU A 4 33.63 -0.41 -0.58
CA LEU A 4 34.54 -0.35 -1.74
C LEU A 4 35.92 0.25 -1.42
N TYR A 5 35.99 1.26 -0.55
CA TYR A 5 37.27 1.90 -0.25
C TYR A 5 38.25 0.98 0.50
N PRO A 6 37.85 0.30 1.60
CA PRO A 6 38.73 -0.69 2.24
C PRO A 6 39.09 -1.87 1.31
N ALA A 7 38.16 -2.29 0.43
CA ALA A 7 38.45 -3.33 -0.55
C ALA A 7 39.57 -2.94 -1.51
N LEU A 8 39.48 -1.72 -2.05
CA LEU A 8 40.51 -1.16 -2.95
C LEU A 8 41.87 -1.04 -2.26
N VAL A 9 41.89 -0.57 -1.02
CA VAL A 9 43.11 -0.45 -0.25
C VAL A 9 43.76 -1.82 -0.02
N LEU A 10 43.00 -2.84 0.38
CA LEU A 10 43.48 -4.21 0.55
C LEU A 10 43.95 -4.84 -0.75
N ALA A 11 43.20 -4.62 -1.85
CA ALA A 11 43.56 -5.15 -3.16
C ALA A 11 44.87 -4.56 -3.70
N LEU A 12 45.11 -3.26 -3.46
CA LEU A 12 46.35 -2.58 -3.87
C LEU A 12 47.53 -2.90 -2.95
N THR A 13 47.32 -3.06 -1.65
CA THR A 13 48.40 -3.31 -0.68
C THR A 13 48.84 -4.77 -0.66
N THR A 14 47.95 -5.72 -0.94
CA THR A 14 48.25 -7.15 -0.94
C THR A 14 49.41 -7.53 -1.87
N PRO A 15 49.47 -7.15 -3.18
CA PRO A 15 50.59 -7.47 -4.03
C PRO A 15 51.90 -6.79 -3.63
N VAL A 16 51.81 -5.60 -3.06
CA VAL A 16 53.00 -4.87 -2.55
C VAL A 16 53.62 -5.61 -1.36
N VAL A 17 52.78 -6.05 -0.42
CA VAL A 17 53.23 -6.84 0.75
C VAL A 17 53.81 -8.17 0.34
N ILE A 18 53.22 -8.89 -0.61
CA ILE A 18 53.73 -10.14 -1.12
C ILE A 18 55.06 -9.94 -1.88
N GLY A 19 55.13 -8.89 -2.71
CA GLY A 19 56.35 -8.56 -3.46
C GLY A 19 57.51 -8.17 -2.53
N SER A 20 57.26 -7.40 -1.48
CA SER A 20 58.28 -7.04 -0.48
C SER A 20 58.76 -8.25 0.33
N ALA A 21 57.87 -9.18 0.66
CA ALA A 21 58.24 -10.46 1.30
C ALA A 21 59.10 -11.35 0.41
N TYR A 22 58.79 -11.43 -0.88
CA TYR A 22 59.56 -12.16 -1.85
C TYR A 22 61.00 -11.56 -2.02
N TRP A 23 61.06 -10.22 -2.09
CA TRP A 23 62.35 -9.53 -2.16
C TRP A 23 63.21 -9.77 -0.88
N ALA A 24 62.60 -9.69 0.32
CA ALA A 24 63.28 -9.96 1.59
C ALA A 24 63.78 -11.40 1.64
N LEU A 25 63.02 -12.37 1.13
CA LEU A 25 63.41 -13.76 1.05
C LEU A 25 64.67 -13.95 0.16
N SER A 26 64.77 -13.19 -0.96
CA SER A 26 65.98 -13.20 -1.81
C SER A 26 67.25 -12.67 -1.12
N GLN A 27 67.06 -11.87 -0.03
CA GLN A 27 68.15 -11.41 0.83
C GLN A 27 68.37 -12.33 2.04
N GLY A 28 67.73 -13.50 2.10
CA GLY A 28 67.87 -14.45 3.21
C GLY A 28 67.00 -14.12 4.44
N VAL A 29 66.09 -13.15 4.36
CA VAL A 29 65.20 -12.74 5.46
C VAL A 29 63.81 -13.30 5.26
N LEU A 30 63.35 -14.14 6.17
CA LEU A 30 62.00 -14.75 6.13
C LEU A 30 60.98 -13.80 6.85
N LEU A 31 60.08 -13.20 6.07
CA LEU A 31 58.99 -12.37 6.61
C LEU A 31 57.68 -13.17 6.62
N HIS A 32 57.07 -13.31 7.80
CA HIS A 32 55.76 -14.02 7.96
C HIS A 32 54.61 -13.07 7.65
N VAL A 33 54.35 -12.79 6.37
CA VAL A 33 53.30 -11.83 5.91
C VAL A 33 51.96 -12.46 5.61
N LEU A 34 51.91 -13.78 5.41
CA LEU A 34 50.70 -14.52 5.03
C LEU A 34 49.64 -14.46 6.14
N THR A 35 50.04 -14.68 7.38
CA THR A 35 49.12 -14.70 8.53
C THR A 35 48.39 -13.37 8.70
N PRO A 36 49.09 -12.18 8.85
CA PRO A 36 48.40 -10.92 8.96
C PRO A 36 47.56 -10.57 7.73
N LEU A 37 48.00 -10.99 6.53
CA LEU A 37 47.26 -10.74 5.31
C LEU A 37 45.90 -11.51 5.29
N VAL A 38 45.94 -12.78 5.68
CA VAL A 38 44.74 -13.61 5.80
C VAL A 38 43.79 -13.01 6.85
N PHE A 39 44.30 -12.59 8.02
CA PHE A 39 43.46 -11.95 9.02
C PHE A 39 42.85 -10.64 8.51
N ALA A 40 43.58 -9.80 7.77
CA ALA A 40 43.05 -8.58 7.20
C ALA A 40 41.89 -8.85 6.22
N TRP A 41 42.01 -9.85 5.34
CA TRP A 41 40.96 -10.24 4.42
C TRP A 41 39.77 -10.86 5.14
N VAL A 42 39.98 -11.75 6.10
CA VAL A 42 38.87 -12.34 6.90
C VAL A 42 38.12 -11.25 7.67
N TYR A 43 38.82 -10.31 8.26
CA TYR A 43 38.23 -9.16 8.95
C TYR A 43 37.41 -8.31 7.98
N TYR A 44 37.94 -7.97 6.82
CA TYR A 44 37.23 -7.23 5.79
C TYR A 44 35.94 -7.96 5.34
N PHE A 45 36.04 -9.24 5.01
CA PHE A 45 34.87 -10.02 4.62
C PHE A 45 33.83 -10.11 5.74
N SER A 46 34.24 -10.24 6.98
CA SER A 46 33.32 -10.26 8.12
C SER A 46 32.55 -8.94 8.27
N LEU A 47 33.23 -7.80 8.08
CA LEU A 47 32.60 -6.48 8.10
C LEU A 47 31.65 -6.30 6.90
N ALA A 48 32.07 -6.65 5.71
CA ALA A 48 31.24 -6.56 4.50
C ALA A 48 29.97 -7.44 4.61
N LEU A 49 30.12 -8.66 5.14
CA LEU A 49 29.00 -9.55 5.39
C LEU A 49 28.03 -8.96 6.44
N ARG A 50 28.57 -8.40 7.53
CA ARG A 50 27.76 -7.75 8.55
C ARG A 50 26.96 -6.56 7.97
N GLU A 51 27.60 -5.71 7.17
CA GLU A 51 26.98 -4.55 6.53
C GLU A 51 25.87 -5.01 5.56
N TYR A 52 26.14 -6.03 4.74
CA TYR A 52 25.13 -6.66 3.88
C TYR A 52 23.92 -7.16 4.68
N TRP A 53 24.15 -7.87 5.79
CA TRP A 53 23.07 -8.37 6.63
C TRP A 53 22.24 -7.27 7.28
N ILE A 54 22.87 -6.18 7.71
CA ILE A 54 22.18 -5.03 8.31
C ILE A 54 21.25 -4.38 7.26
N VAL A 55 21.79 -4.08 6.07
CA VAL A 55 21.01 -3.47 4.97
C VAL A 55 19.88 -4.40 4.54
N HIS A 56 20.16 -5.69 4.38
CA HIS A 56 19.16 -6.66 3.98
C HIS A 56 18.02 -6.81 5.01
N ARG A 57 18.35 -6.83 6.28
CA ARG A 57 17.34 -6.86 7.38
C ARG A 57 16.50 -5.60 7.41
N SER A 58 17.09 -4.43 7.26
CA SER A 58 16.36 -3.16 7.20
C SER A 58 15.38 -3.13 6.02
N TYR A 59 15.84 -3.55 4.84
CA TYR A 59 15.01 -3.68 3.64
C TYR A 59 13.80 -4.62 3.86
N GLN A 60 14.03 -5.81 4.42
CA GLN A 60 12.95 -6.78 4.68
C GLN A 60 11.96 -6.28 5.76
N ALA A 61 12.46 -5.58 6.78
CA ALA A 61 11.61 -4.99 7.82
C ALA A 61 10.67 -3.93 7.22
N THR A 62 11.20 -3.04 6.37
CA THR A 62 10.42 -2.00 5.69
C THR A 62 9.33 -2.61 4.80
N ILE A 63 9.68 -3.61 3.97
CA ILE A 63 8.69 -4.31 3.13
C ILE A 63 7.61 -4.98 3.98
N LYS A 64 7.98 -5.61 5.10
CA LYS A 64 7.02 -6.29 5.97
C LYS A 64 6.08 -5.32 6.67
N GLU A 65 6.58 -4.17 7.08
CA GLU A 65 5.78 -3.14 7.75
C GLU A 65 4.79 -2.49 6.81
N PHE A 66 5.26 -1.99 5.67
CA PHE A 66 4.39 -1.37 4.65
C PHE A 66 3.55 -2.37 3.86
N GLY A 67 3.99 -3.61 3.72
CA GLY A 67 3.22 -4.67 3.04
C GLY A 67 1.90 -5.05 3.71
N ARG A 68 1.63 -4.51 4.90
CA ARG A 68 0.32 -4.63 5.56
C ARG A 68 -0.71 -3.64 5.03
N TYR A 69 -0.25 -2.51 4.49
CA TYR A 69 -1.09 -1.39 4.03
C TYR A 69 -1.08 -1.27 2.51
N VAL A 70 0.03 -1.58 1.89
CA VAL A 70 0.29 -1.41 0.47
C VAL A 70 0.59 -2.77 -0.16
N ASN A 71 0.15 -2.97 -1.40
CA ASN A 71 0.53 -4.16 -2.16
C ASN A 71 2.06 -4.38 -2.07
N PRO A 72 2.53 -5.58 -1.68
CA PRO A 72 3.96 -5.87 -1.52
C PRO A 72 4.82 -5.58 -2.76
N HIS A 73 4.24 -5.66 -3.97
CA HIS A 73 4.93 -5.27 -5.21
C HIS A 73 5.18 -3.76 -5.27
N VAL A 74 4.18 -2.96 -4.90
CA VAL A 74 4.28 -1.50 -4.84
C VAL A 74 5.31 -1.06 -3.82
N VAL A 75 5.34 -1.69 -2.64
CA VAL A 75 6.35 -1.42 -1.61
C VAL A 75 7.75 -1.70 -2.11
N LYS A 76 7.97 -2.84 -2.78
CA LYS A 76 9.28 -3.19 -3.34
C LYS A 76 9.77 -2.16 -4.36
N GLU A 77 8.88 -1.73 -5.24
CA GLU A 77 9.21 -0.73 -6.27
C GLU A 77 9.50 0.65 -5.63
N TRP A 78 8.72 1.04 -4.64
CA TRP A 78 8.90 2.28 -3.90
C TRP A 78 10.25 2.32 -3.17
N VAL A 79 10.56 1.27 -2.40
CA VAL A 79 11.85 1.13 -1.70
C VAL A 79 13.03 1.10 -2.69
N ALA A 80 12.86 0.52 -3.87
CA ALA A 80 13.89 0.49 -4.90
C ALA A 80 14.17 1.89 -5.51
N ARG A 81 13.14 2.76 -5.60
CA ARG A 81 13.28 4.13 -6.14
C ARG A 81 13.84 5.11 -5.13
N GLU A 82 13.36 5.09 -3.91
CA GLU A 82 13.66 6.12 -2.88
C GLU A 82 14.66 5.66 -1.82
N GLY A 83 14.95 4.36 -1.75
CA GLY A 83 15.72 3.76 -0.67
C GLY A 83 14.88 3.55 0.59
N SER A 84 15.34 2.64 1.47
CA SER A 84 14.58 2.23 2.67
C SER A 84 14.48 3.31 3.74
N GLU A 85 15.36 4.34 3.71
CA GLU A 85 15.45 5.37 4.75
C GLU A 85 14.43 6.50 4.58
N HIS A 86 13.84 6.68 3.40
CA HIS A 86 12.96 7.82 3.08
C HIS A 86 11.53 7.43 2.75
N VAL A 87 11.22 6.14 2.80
CA VAL A 87 9.89 5.61 2.45
C VAL A 87 8.83 6.16 3.40
N GLY A 88 7.93 7.00 2.86
CA GLY A 88 6.78 7.53 3.59
C GLY A 88 7.06 8.66 4.58
N GLU A 89 8.26 9.23 4.62
CA GLU A 89 8.58 10.28 5.59
C GLU A 89 7.90 11.62 5.31
N LYS A 90 7.69 11.99 4.05
CA LYS A 90 7.10 13.27 3.66
C LYS A 90 5.64 13.13 3.26
N ALA A 91 4.80 14.00 3.81
CA ALA A 91 3.44 14.17 3.33
C ALA A 91 3.42 15.11 2.11
N GLU A 92 2.82 14.66 1.00
CA GLU A 92 2.79 15.39 -0.26
C GLU A 92 1.35 15.52 -0.77
N SER A 93 1.06 16.63 -1.49
CA SER A 93 -0.19 16.76 -2.21
C SER A 93 -0.16 15.92 -3.48
N ARG A 94 -1.10 14.98 -3.60
CA ARG A 94 -1.23 14.07 -4.74
C ARG A 94 -2.67 14.01 -5.23
N GLU A 95 -2.84 13.75 -6.50
CA GLU A 95 -4.14 13.42 -7.08
C GLU A 95 -4.40 11.94 -6.85
N ILE A 96 -5.46 11.62 -6.11
CA ILE A 96 -5.79 10.25 -5.70
C ILE A 96 -7.27 9.95 -5.94
N THR A 97 -7.62 8.67 -5.93
CA THR A 97 -9.00 8.21 -5.78
C THR A 97 -9.16 7.52 -4.46
N VAL A 98 -10.10 7.97 -3.65
CA VAL A 98 -10.41 7.40 -2.33
C VAL A 98 -11.68 6.57 -2.43
N LEU A 99 -11.65 5.42 -1.76
CA LEU A 99 -12.77 4.51 -1.61
C LEU A 99 -13.09 4.33 -0.13
N PHE A 100 -14.38 4.42 0.20
CA PHE A 100 -14.95 3.93 1.44
C PHE A 100 -15.91 2.79 1.14
N SER A 101 -15.84 1.72 1.92
CA SER A 101 -16.78 0.59 1.85
C SER A 101 -17.24 0.23 3.25
N ASP A 102 -18.54 0.28 3.50
CA ASP A 102 -19.14 0.06 4.82
C ASP A 102 -20.25 -1.01 4.77
N ILE A 103 -20.36 -1.83 5.83
CA ILE A 103 -21.36 -2.90 5.90
C ILE A 103 -22.70 -2.32 6.33
N ARG A 104 -23.72 -2.50 5.52
CA ARG A 104 -25.07 -2.00 5.80
C ARG A 104 -25.68 -2.73 6.99
N GLY A 105 -26.18 -1.96 7.97
CA GLY A 105 -26.86 -2.53 9.12
C GLY A 105 -25.95 -3.27 10.09
N PHE A 106 -24.62 -3.05 10.04
CA PHE A 106 -23.65 -3.72 10.90
C PHE A 106 -23.93 -3.58 12.39
N THR A 107 -24.44 -2.43 12.84
CA THR A 107 -24.83 -2.23 14.25
C THR A 107 -25.86 -3.26 14.70
N SER A 108 -26.93 -3.46 13.93
CA SER A 108 -27.96 -4.47 14.25
C SER A 108 -27.43 -5.90 14.15
N LEU A 109 -26.53 -6.16 13.17
CA LEU A 109 -25.86 -7.44 13.02
C LEU A 109 -24.99 -7.74 14.24
N SER A 110 -24.21 -6.76 14.72
CA SER A 110 -23.32 -6.91 15.87
C SER A 110 -24.05 -7.10 17.21
N GLU A 111 -25.24 -6.54 17.36
CA GLU A 111 -26.09 -6.74 18.53
C GLU A 111 -26.68 -8.16 18.61
N SER A 112 -26.85 -8.82 17.46
CA SER A 112 -27.47 -10.15 17.36
C SER A 112 -26.48 -11.33 17.48
N ARG A 113 -25.17 -11.07 17.61
CA ARG A 113 -24.10 -12.08 17.55
C ARG A 113 -23.08 -11.93 18.66
N THR A 114 -22.31 -13.00 18.91
CA THR A 114 -21.21 -12.89 19.86
C THR A 114 -20.02 -12.12 19.26
N PRO A 115 -19.20 -11.46 20.08
CA PRO A 115 -18.03 -10.72 19.60
C PRO A 115 -17.09 -11.57 18.74
N GLU A 116 -16.91 -12.84 19.08
CA GLU A 116 -16.06 -13.79 18.36
C GLU A 116 -16.60 -14.07 16.94
N GLN A 117 -17.92 -14.23 16.81
CA GLN A 117 -18.58 -14.44 15.50
C GLN A 117 -18.45 -13.20 14.62
N ILE A 118 -18.57 -12.02 15.20
CA ILE A 118 -18.39 -10.76 14.47
C ILE A 118 -16.94 -10.59 13.99
N VAL A 119 -15.96 -10.89 14.84
CA VAL A 119 -14.54 -10.81 14.47
C VAL A 119 -14.21 -11.82 13.36
N ASP A 120 -14.70 -13.05 13.42
CA ASP A 120 -14.50 -14.05 12.36
C ASP A 120 -15.12 -13.60 11.04
N LEU A 121 -16.36 -13.12 11.08
CA LEU A 121 -17.07 -12.58 9.91
C LEU A 121 -16.30 -11.43 9.26
N LEU A 122 -15.86 -10.43 10.06
CA LEU A 122 -15.10 -9.29 9.57
C LEU A 122 -13.75 -9.72 8.99
N ASN A 123 -13.03 -10.62 9.65
CA ASN A 123 -11.73 -11.10 9.15
C ASN A 123 -11.86 -11.80 7.80
N ARG A 124 -12.88 -12.64 7.60
CA ARG A 124 -13.16 -13.30 6.33
C ARG A 124 -13.55 -12.28 5.26
N TYR A 125 -14.45 -11.36 5.57
CA TYR A 125 -14.89 -10.29 4.68
C TYR A 125 -13.71 -9.41 4.26
N PHE A 126 -12.95 -8.87 5.22
CA PHE A 126 -11.80 -8.00 4.95
C PHE A 126 -10.74 -8.70 4.12
N THR A 127 -10.44 -9.98 4.38
CA THR A 127 -9.47 -10.73 3.59
C THR A 127 -9.83 -10.73 2.13
N LEU A 128 -11.08 -11.04 1.79
CA LEU A 128 -11.56 -11.07 0.40
C LEU A 128 -11.51 -9.70 -0.26
N GLN A 129 -11.92 -8.64 0.46
CA GLN A 129 -11.94 -7.29 -0.10
C GLN A 129 -10.55 -6.70 -0.30
N VAL A 130 -9.64 -6.93 0.66
CA VAL A 130 -8.24 -6.48 0.58
C VAL A 130 -7.51 -7.15 -0.59
N GLU A 131 -7.75 -8.43 -0.85
CA GLU A 131 -7.18 -9.13 -2.00
C GLU A 131 -7.57 -8.47 -3.32
N VAL A 132 -8.84 -8.04 -3.46
CA VAL A 132 -9.30 -7.30 -4.63
C VAL A 132 -8.61 -5.94 -4.72
N ILE A 133 -8.61 -5.15 -3.65
CA ILE A 133 -7.96 -3.84 -3.61
C ILE A 133 -6.50 -3.93 -4.03
N PHE A 134 -5.75 -4.90 -3.50
CA PHE A 134 -4.33 -5.11 -3.85
C PHE A 134 -4.13 -5.58 -5.30
N ARG A 135 -5.07 -6.35 -5.86
CA ARG A 135 -5.02 -6.78 -7.27
C ARG A 135 -5.06 -5.60 -8.24
N TYR A 136 -5.77 -4.55 -7.88
CA TYR A 136 -5.84 -3.28 -8.61
C TYR A 136 -4.86 -2.22 -8.12
N ASN A 137 -3.78 -2.60 -7.43
CA ASN A 137 -2.73 -1.70 -6.91
C ASN A 137 -3.24 -0.62 -5.94
N GLY A 138 -4.32 -0.90 -5.23
CA GLY A 138 -4.83 -0.02 -4.17
C GLY A 138 -3.99 -0.10 -2.90
N THR A 139 -4.04 0.95 -2.13
CA THR A 139 -3.43 1.07 -0.80
C THR A 139 -4.54 1.05 0.24
N ILE A 140 -4.46 0.15 1.22
CA ILE A 140 -5.34 0.18 2.39
C ILE A 140 -4.85 1.28 3.34
N ASP A 141 -5.71 2.23 3.65
CA ASP A 141 -5.42 3.22 4.68
C ASP A 141 -5.63 2.62 6.06
N LYS A 142 -6.86 2.27 6.37
CA LYS A 142 -7.26 1.67 7.65
C LYS A 142 -8.63 1.01 7.60
N PHE A 143 -8.91 0.24 8.64
CA PHE A 143 -10.25 -0.22 8.96
C PHE A 143 -10.83 0.68 10.06
N ILE A 144 -12.06 1.12 9.88
CA ILE A 144 -12.79 1.96 10.84
C ILE A 144 -14.06 1.22 11.25
N GLY A 145 -13.93 0.35 12.27
CA GLY A 145 -14.99 -0.61 12.61
C GLY A 145 -15.16 -1.64 11.49
N ASP A 146 -16.29 -1.62 10.82
CA ASP A 146 -16.65 -2.44 9.67
C ASP A 146 -16.38 -1.77 8.32
N CYS A 147 -15.91 -0.53 8.34
CA CYS A 147 -15.59 0.24 7.13
C CYS A 147 -14.15 0.02 6.69
N ILE A 148 -13.94 -0.10 5.38
CA ILE A 148 -12.63 -0.11 4.72
C ILE A 148 -12.40 1.26 4.10
N MET A 149 -11.28 1.91 4.42
CA MET A 149 -10.75 3.06 3.70
C MET A 149 -9.54 2.63 2.87
N ALA A 150 -9.60 2.91 1.57
CA ALA A 150 -8.51 2.63 0.63
C ALA A 150 -8.35 3.78 -0.36
N PHE A 151 -7.18 3.87 -1.00
CA PHE A 151 -6.92 4.87 -2.04
C PHE A 151 -5.96 4.35 -3.12
N TRP A 152 -5.98 5.03 -4.28
CA TRP A 152 -5.11 4.78 -5.44
C TRP A 152 -4.44 6.08 -5.86
N GLY A 153 -3.23 6.01 -6.44
CA GLY A 153 -2.42 7.16 -6.86
C GLY A 153 -1.31 7.51 -5.88
N ALA A 154 -1.19 6.74 -4.78
CA ALA A 154 -0.06 6.79 -3.86
C ALA A 154 0.14 5.41 -3.19
N PRO A 155 1.36 5.07 -2.74
CA PRO A 155 2.59 5.88 -2.71
C PRO A 155 3.23 6.11 -4.09
N LEU A 156 3.00 5.23 -5.05
CA LEU A 156 3.46 5.40 -6.42
C LEU A 156 2.41 6.13 -7.26
N ASP A 157 2.88 6.96 -8.20
CA ASP A 157 2.02 7.60 -9.16
C ASP A 157 1.33 6.55 -10.04
N ASN A 158 0.02 6.70 -10.23
CA ASN A 158 -0.79 5.87 -11.09
C ASN A 158 -1.76 6.75 -11.88
N GLU A 159 -1.49 6.94 -13.16
CA GLU A 159 -2.36 7.74 -14.05
C GLU A 159 -3.76 7.15 -14.21
N GLN A 160 -3.91 5.85 -13.96
CA GLN A 160 -5.19 5.13 -14.04
C GLN A 160 -5.84 4.92 -12.67
N HIS A 161 -5.43 5.69 -11.64
CA HIS A 161 -5.89 5.51 -10.27
C HIS A 161 -7.43 5.46 -10.13
N ALA A 162 -8.17 6.26 -10.90
CA ALA A 162 -9.63 6.27 -10.85
C ALA A 162 -10.24 5.02 -11.50
N LEU A 163 -9.72 4.60 -12.64
CA LEU A 163 -10.16 3.41 -13.35
C LEU A 163 -9.91 2.14 -12.53
N ASP A 164 -8.72 2.02 -11.94
CA ASP A 164 -8.35 0.89 -11.09
C ASP A 164 -9.23 0.83 -9.83
N ALA A 165 -9.50 1.98 -9.20
CA ALA A 165 -10.38 2.06 -8.05
C ALA A 165 -11.82 1.63 -8.36
N VAL A 166 -12.37 2.08 -9.49
CA VAL A 166 -13.74 1.70 -9.90
C VAL A 166 -13.81 0.22 -10.28
N ARG A 167 -12.81 -0.32 -10.99
CA ARG A 167 -12.73 -1.76 -11.28
C ARG A 167 -12.63 -2.59 -10.00
N ALA A 168 -11.82 -2.15 -9.04
CA ALA A 168 -11.76 -2.78 -7.73
C ALA A 168 -13.14 -2.79 -7.05
N ALA A 169 -13.85 -1.66 -7.04
CA ALA A 169 -15.18 -1.57 -6.44
C ALA A 169 -16.21 -2.51 -7.10
N VAL A 170 -16.16 -2.65 -8.43
CA VAL A 170 -17.01 -3.59 -9.17
C VAL A 170 -16.68 -5.03 -8.77
N GLU A 171 -15.41 -5.43 -8.78
CA GLU A 171 -15.01 -6.78 -8.38
C GLU A 171 -15.26 -7.04 -6.89
N MET A 172 -15.06 -6.06 -6.00
CA MET A 172 -15.45 -6.14 -4.59
C MET A 172 -16.92 -6.49 -4.42
N SER A 173 -17.81 -5.89 -5.24
CA SER A 173 -19.23 -6.20 -5.25
C SER A 173 -19.52 -7.62 -5.75
N GLU A 174 -18.79 -8.12 -6.74
CA GLU A 174 -18.93 -9.49 -7.26
C GLU A 174 -18.46 -10.54 -6.24
N VAL A 175 -17.32 -10.28 -5.59
CA VAL A 175 -16.78 -11.13 -4.52
C VAL A 175 -17.71 -11.16 -3.31
N LEU A 176 -18.34 -10.03 -2.99
CA LEU A 176 -19.37 -9.96 -1.95
C LEU A 176 -20.54 -10.91 -2.25
N GLU A 177 -21.05 -10.95 -3.49
CA GLU A 177 -22.16 -11.85 -3.83
C GLU A 177 -21.78 -13.33 -3.63
N LYS A 178 -20.55 -13.70 -3.95
CA LYS A 178 -20.04 -15.05 -3.68
C LYS A 178 -19.93 -15.33 -2.17
N PHE A 179 -19.41 -14.36 -1.42
CA PHE A 179 -19.29 -14.46 0.03
C PHE A 179 -20.66 -14.60 0.71
N LYS A 180 -21.67 -13.88 0.25
CA LYS A 180 -23.05 -14.01 0.74
C LYS A 180 -23.61 -15.43 0.60
N LEU A 181 -23.26 -16.15 -0.46
CA LEU A 181 -23.69 -17.57 -0.63
C LEU A 181 -23.10 -18.49 0.45
N GLU A 182 -21.92 -18.13 1.00
CA GLU A 182 -21.30 -18.89 2.08
C GLU A 182 -21.87 -18.57 3.48
N LEU A 183 -22.55 -17.43 3.61
CA LEU A 183 -23.08 -16.93 4.89
C LEU A 183 -24.40 -17.60 5.31
N GLY A 184 -25.06 -18.35 4.42
CA GLY A 184 -26.34 -18.99 4.72
C GLY A 184 -27.41 -17.98 5.15
N ASP A 185 -27.95 -18.15 6.37
CA ASP A 185 -29.04 -17.31 6.90
C ASP A 185 -28.64 -15.82 7.07
N LEU A 186 -27.36 -15.51 7.12
CA LEU A 186 -26.85 -14.13 7.18
C LEU A 186 -26.83 -13.42 5.82
N SER A 187 -27.01 -14.15 4.73
CA SER A 187 -26.86 -13.61 3.37
C SER A 187 -27.87 -12.52 3.04
N ALA A 188 -29.05 -12.58 3.60
CA ALA A 188 -30.15 -11.64 3.30
C ALA A 188 -29.86 -10.24 3.89
N ASP A 189 -29.22 -10.18 5.06
CA ASP A 189 -29.00 -8.94 5.81
C ASP A 189 -27.58 -8.36 5.58
N PHE A 190 -26.69 -9.12 4.90
CA PHE A 190 -25.32 -8.70 4.67
C PHE A 190 -25.16 -8.02 3.30
N ASP A 191 -25.00 -6.73 3.30
CA ASP A 191 -24.73 -5.94 2.08
C ASP A 191 -23.77 -4.79 2.41
N VAL A 192 -23.18 -4.16 1.38
CA VAL A 192 -22.23 -3.07 1.55
C VAL A 192 -22.56 -1.87 0.68
N GLY A 193 -22.20 -0.68 1.15
CA GLY A 193 -22.13 0.53 0.35
C GLY A 193 -20.66 0.81 -0.03
N ILE A 194 -20.41 1.25 -1.26
CA ILE A 194 -19.07 1.64 -1.74
C ILE A 194 -19.15 3.02 -2.37
N GLY A 195 -18.44 3.98 -1.78
CA GLY A 195 -18.37 5.37 -2.27
C GLY A 195 -16.96 5.72 -2.75
N LEU A 196 -16.85 6.34 -3.93
CA LEU A 196 -15.56 6.75 -4.49
C LEU A 196 -15.57 8.22 -4.88
N HIS A 197 -14.44 8.90 -4.61
CA HIS A 197 -14.18 10.24 -5.10
C HIS A 197 -12.72 10.43 -5.48
N SER A 198 -12.47 11.19 -6.56
CA SER A 198 -11.13 11.52 -7.05
C SER A 198 -10.86 13.01 -6.89
N GLY A 199 -9.68 13.35 -6.41
CA GLY A 199 -9.24 14.73 -6.25
C GLY A 199 -7.92 14.83 -5.48
N PRO A 200 -7.47 16.07 -5.23
CA PRO A 200 -6.22 16.32 -4.49
C PRO A 200 -6.37 15.97 -3.01
N ALA A 201 -5.36 15.31 -2.46
CA ALA A 201 -5.24 15.04 -1.03
C ALA A 201 -3.78 15.07 -0.60
N VAL A 202 -3.52 15.30 0.68
CA VAL A 202 -2.19 15.16 1.26
C VAL A 202 -2.02 13.72 1.70
N VAL A 203 -1.03 13.03 1.13
CA VAL A 203 -0.72 11.61 1.42
C VAL A 203 0.68 11.49 1.97
N GLY A 204 0.85 10.71 3.03
CA GLY A 204 2.15 10.46 3.64
C GLY A 204 2.05 10.02 5.09
N SER A 205 3.17 9.99 5.78
CA SER A 205 3.23 9.69 7.21
C SER A 205 2.78 10.89 8.04
N ILE A 206 1.59 10.78 8.61
CA ILE A 206 0.94 11.85 9.38
C ILE A 206 0.69 11.37 10.80
N GLY A 207 0.97 12.23 11.79
CA GLY A 207 0.79 11.91 13.21
C GLY A 207 1.74 12.63 14.12
N SER A 208 1.96 12.07 15.31
CA SER A 208 2.90 12.59 16.31
C SER A 208 4.31 12.00 16.11
N SER A 209 5.26 12.45 16.95
CA SER A 209 6.60 11.84 17.01
C SER A 209 6.58 10.37 17.45
N GLU A 210 5.56 9.96 18.23
CA GLU A 210 5.46 8.61 18.79
C GLU A 210 4.57 7.67 17.96
N ARG A 211 3.61 8.23 17.20
CA ARG A 211 2.68 7.44 16.38
C ARG A 211 2.40 8.15 15.06
N LYS A 212 2.82 7.54 13.98
CA LYS A 212 2.55 7.98 12.60
C LYS A 212 1.74 6.90 11.88
N GLU A 213 0.86 7.33 10.99
CA GLU A 213 0.11 6.47 10.08
C GLU A 213 0.37 6.95 8.66
N PHE A 214 0.56 6.03 7.73
CA PHE A 214 0.57 6.36 6.31
C PHE A 214 -0.88 6.50 5.87
N THR A 215 -1.31 7.72 5.60
CA THR A 215 -2.73 8.03 5.39
C THR A 215 -2.92 9.18 4.41
N ALA A 216 -4.15 9.34 3.92
CA ALA A 216 -4.59 10.46 3.11
C ALA A 216 -5.49 11.41 3.91
N ILE A 217 -5.27 12.73 3.78
CA ILE A 217 -6.10 13.77 4.42
C ILE A 217 -6.49 14.82 3.37
N GLY A 218 -7.75 15.23 3.39
CA GLY A 218 -8.28 16.29 2.54
C GLY A 218 -9.79 16.24 2.37
N ASP A 219 -10.33 17.22 1.65
CA ASP A 219 -11.76 17.25 1.31
C ASP A 219 -12.14 16.06 0.44
N THR A 220 -11.24 15.59 -0.42
CA THR A 220 -11.38 14.37 -1.23
C THR A 220 -11.74 13.15 -0.39
N VAL A 221 -11.06 12.95 0.75
CA VAL A 221 -11.34 11.85 1.68
C VAL A 221 -12.72 11.98 2.29
N ASN A 222 -13.05 13.21 2.77
CA ASN A 222 -14.33 13.48 3.39
C ASN A 222 -15.50 13.29 2.40
N LEU A 223 -15.31 13.69 1.14
CA LEU A 223 -16.35 13.52 0.14
C LEU A 223 -16.57 12.07 -0.24
N ALA A 224 -15.52 11.27 -0.39
CA ALA A 224 -15.64 9.83 -0.64
C ALA A 224 -16.45 9.13 0.47
N SER A 225 -16.18 9.42 1.75
CA SER A 225 -16.93 8.88 2.88
C SER A 225 -18.42 9.29 2.84
N ARG A 226 -18.71 10.55 2.46
CA ARG A 226 -20.09 11.02 2.36
C ARG A 226 -20.84 10.40 1.18
N ILE A 227 -20.15 10.13 0.06
CA ILE A 227 -20.72 9.43 -1.10
C ILE A 227 -21.07 7.98 -0.71
N GLU A 228 -20.20 7.32 0.07
CA GLU A 228 -20.53 6.01 0.61
C GLU A 228 -21.85 6.05 1.39
N GLY A 229 -22.02 6.99 2.33
CA GLY A 229 -23.26 7.13 3.09
C GLY A 229 -24.52 7.39 2.26
N LEU A 230 -24.38 7.88 1.01
CA LEU A 230 -25.51 8.07 0.08
C LEU A 230 -25.87 6.80 -0.70
N THR A 231 -25.09 5.74 -0.60
CA THR A 231 -25.34 4.49 -1.34
C THR A 231 -26.63 3.78 -0.90
N LYS A 232 -27.06 4.04 0.34
CA LYS A 232 -28.24 3.35 0.91
C LYS A 232 -29.52 3.71 0.16
N GLY A 233 -30.12 2.67 -0.46
CA GLY A 233 -31.37 2.83 -1.22
C GLY A 233 -31.20 3.45 -2.61
N VAL A 234 -29.96 3.70 -3.05
CA VAL A 234 -29.62 4.27 -4.37
C VAL A 234 -28.91 3.24 -5.24
N SER A 235 -27.66 2.94 -4.90
CA SER A 235 -26.85 1.93 -5.60
C SER A 235 -25.81 1.38 -4.64
N ARG A 236 -25.31 0.17 -4.89
CA ARG A 236 -24.21 -0.38 -4.07
C ARG A 236 -22.92 0.42 -4.24
N ILE A 237 -22.63 0.84 -5.47
CA ILE A 237 -21.43 1.62 -5.80
C ILE A 237 -21.87 2.98 -6.31
N LEU A 238 -21.36 4.05 -5.70
CA LEU A 238 -21.53 5.41 -6.18
C LEU A 238 -20.16 6.08 -6.34
N VAL A 239 -20.00 6.76 -7.46
CA VAL A 239 -18.81 7.55 -7.77
C VAL A 239 -19.19 9.00 -8.07
N SER A 240 -18.30 9.92 -7.76
CA SER A 240 -18.48 11.32 -8.16
C SER A 240 -18.23 11.51 -9.66
N LYS A 241 -18.70 12.64 -10.20
CA LYS A 241 -18.46 13.06 -11.58
C LYS A 241 -16.95 13.12 -11.91
N GLU A 242 -16.14 13.62 -10.99
CA GLU A 242 -14.69 13.71 -11.15
C GLU A 242 -14.06 12.32 -11.35
N THR A 243 -14.50 11.35 -10.56
CA THR A 243 -14.05 9.96 -10.71
C THR A 243 -14.50 9.35 -12.04
N MET A 244 -15.76 9.54 -12.40
CA MET A 244 -16.33 9.05 -13.66
C MET A 244 -15.56 9.62 -14.87
N LEU A 245 -15.30 10.94 -14.90
CA LEU A 245 -14.56 11.59 -15.97
C LEU A 245 -13.12 11.08 -16.11
N LYS A 246 -12.44 10.76 -15.00
CA LYS A 246 -11.09 10.18 -14.99
C LYS A 246 -11.02 8.73 -15.47
N CYS A 247 -12.14 8.00 -15.46
CA CYS A 247 -12.21 6.64 -16.04
C CYS A 247 -12.27 6.64 -17.58
N GLY A 248 -12.53 7.80 -18.20
CA GLY A 248 -12.70 7.93 -19.65
C GLY A 248 -13.83 7.03 -20.18
N ASP A 249 -13.70 6.61 -21.44
CA ASP A 249 -14.69 5.77 -22.11
C ASP A 249 -14.52 4.25 -21.84
N THR A 250 -13.77 3.89 -20.81
CA THR A 250 -13.42 2.49 -20.53
C THR A 250 -14.56 1.74 -19.83
N LEU A 251 -15.35 2.46 -19.04
CA LEU A 251 -16.51 1.95 -18.30
C LEU A 251 -17.76 2.73 -18.69
N ASP A 252 -18.90 2.07 -18.65
CA ASP A 252 -20.20 2.72 -18.77
C ASP A 252 -20.70 3.12 -17.38
N PHE A 253 -21.38 4.28 -17.29
CA PHE A 253 -21.92 4.80 -16.05
C PHE A 253 -23.37 5.20 -16.19
N GLU A 254 -24.17 4.88 -15.19
CA GLU A 254 -25.54 5.33 -15.04
C GLU A 254 -25.57 6.55 -14.11
N ALA A 255 -26.25 7.63 -14.53
CA ALA A 255 -26.39 8.83 -13.72
C ALA A 255 -27.53 8.67 -12.69
N PHE A 256 -27.23 8.96 -11.43
CA PHE A 256 -28.21 8.94 -10.34
C PHE A 256 -28.67 10.34 -9.89
N GLY A 257 -28.13 11.40 -10.53
CA GLY A 257 -28.50 12.80 -10.27
C GLY A 257 -27.62 13.51 -9.27
N SER A 258 -28.08 14.65 -8.80
CA SER A 258 -27.34 15.54 -7.89
C SER A 258 -27.82 15.39 -6.46
N TYR A 259 -26.88 15.31 -5.53
CA TYR A 259 -27.14 15.11 -4.11
C TYR A 259 -26.50 16.22 -3.28
N LYS A 260 -27.26 16.73 -2.31
CA LYS A 260 -26.74 17.66 -1.33
C LYS A 260 -25.95 16.90 -0.27
N VAL A 261 -24.68 17.23 -0.13
CA VAL A 261 -23.76 16.57 0.80
C VAL A 261 -23.52 17.47 2.01
N LYS A 262 -23.62 16.93 3.22
CA LYS A 262 -23.43 17.71 4.47
C LYS A 262 -22.10 18.47 4.45
N GLY A 263 -22.13 19.79 4.70
CA GLY A 263 -20.94 20.64 4.73
C GLY A 263 -20.40 21.05 3.35
N ARG A 264 -21.16 20.85 2.26
CA ARG A 264 -20.93 21.46 0.95
C ARG A 264 -22.14 22.30 0.53
N GLU A 265 -21.86 23.46 -0.08
CA GLU A 265 -22.90 24.31 -0.68
C GLU A 265 -23.32 23.77 -2.04
N GLN A 266 -22.38 23.24 -2.81
CA GLN A 266 -22.61 22.66 -4.12
C GLN A 266 -23.07 21.20 -4.03
N GLU A 267 -24.07 20.86 -4.83
CA GLU A 267 -24.50 19.49 -5.01
C GLU A 267 -23.44 18.67 -5.74
N VAL A 268 -23.39 17.37 -5.47
CA VAL A 268 -22.46 16.42 -6.07
C VAL A 268 -23.23 15.52 -7.02
N GLU A 269 -22.85 15.51 -8.28
CA GLU A 269 -23.39 14.59 -9.27
C GLU A 269 -22.82 13.18 -9.04
N LEU A 270 -23.71 12.19 -8.92
CA LEU A 270 -23.35 10.81 -8.62
C LEU A 270 -23.70 9.86 -9.76
N PHE A 271 -22.83 8.90 -9.96
CA PHE A 271 -22.91 7.89 -11.00
C PHE A 271 -22.65 6.51 -10.41
N ALA A 272 -23.20 5.46 -11.04
CA ALA A 272 -22.86 4.08 -10.72
C ALA A 272 -22.22 3.41 -11.94
N PRO A 273 -21.12 2.64 -11.77
CA PRO A 273 -20.58 1.86 -12.85
C PRO A 273 -21.59 0.77 -13.28
N SER A 274 -21.80 0.64 -14.56
CA SER A 274 -22.68 -0.37 -15.13
C SER A 274 -21.91 -1.39 -15.98
N PRO A 275 -22.34 -2.65 -16.05
CA PRO A 275 -21.73 -3.60 -16.98
C PRO A 275 -21.83 -3.05 -18.40
N ARG A 276 -20.70 -3.03 -19.10
CA ARG A 276 -20.70 -2.59 -20.51
C ARG A 276 -21.66 -3.47 -21.30
N LYS A 277 -22.68 -2.87 -21.89
CA LYS A 277 -23.58 -3.57 -22.82
C LYS A 277 -22.71 -4.01 -24.02
N PRO A 278 -22.75 -5.31 -24.39
CA PRO A 278 -22.06 -5.74 -25.59
C PRO A 278 -22.62 -4.96 -26.79
N LYS A 279 -21.69 -4.34 -27.57
CA LYS A 279 -22.01 -3.65 -28.82
C LYS A 279 -22.44 -4.63 -29.88
#